data_9d5a52dd91e531439b7cc484acb66c0f
#
_entry.id   9d5a52dd91e531439b7cc484acb66c0f
#
_cell.length_a   1.000
_cell.length_b   1.000
_cell.length_c   1.000
_cell.angle_alpha   90.00
_cell.angle_beta   90.00
_cell.angle_gamma   90.00
#
_symmetry.space_group_name_H-M   'P 1'
#
loop_
_entity.id
_entity.type
_entity.pdbx_description
1 polymer ?
#
loop_
_entity_poly.entity_id
_entity_poly.type
_entity_poly.pdbx_seq_one_letter_code
_entity_poly.pdbx_strand_id
1 'polypeptide(L)'
;MATSNDLKNGMVLLIDGQLWSVIEFQHVKPGKGPAFVRTKLKNVKSDKVVDKTFNAGVKVDTATVDRRDMQYLYNDGSGYVFMDNTTYDQLSLDANVLGEAANFLLENQVATVAIHDGSPLYVELPPSVILEITYTEPGLQGDRSTGGTKPATLETGHQIQVPLFIENNTKVKVDTRTGEYLGRASE
;
A
#
# COMPACT_ATOMS: atom_id res chain seq x y z
N MET A 1 15.57 -11.77 -20.03
CA MET A 1 14.37 -11.17 -20.64
C MET A 1 13.15 -11.93 -20.21
N ALA A 2 12.08 -11.22 -19.86
CA ALA A 2 10.82 -11.83 -19.46
C ALA A 2 9.83 -11.86 -20.62
N THR A 3 8.90 -12.79 -20.57
CA THR A 3 7.75 -12.87 -21.48
C THR A 3 6.47 -12.75 -20.69
N SER A 4 5.35 -12.59 -21.38
CA SER A 4 4.05 -12.53 -20.74
C SER A 4 3.72 -13.80 -19.93
N ASN A 5 4.37 -14.92 -20.23
CA ASN A 5 4.21 -16.18 -19.48
C ASN A 5 4.88 -16.14 -18.10
N ASP A 6 5.80 -15.20 -17.89
CA ASP A 6 6.56 -15.06 -16.64
C ASP A 6 5.93 -14.06 -15.66
N LEU A 7 4.82 -13.42 -16.03
CA LEU A 7 4.17 -12.39 -15.24
C LEU A 7 3.69 -12.94 -13.89
N LYS A 8 3.95 -12.19 -12.84
CA LYS A 8 3.52 -12.47 -11.46
C LYS A 8 3.07 -11.18 -10.79
N ASN A 9 2.21 -11.30 -9.80
CA ASN A 9 1.80 -10.16 -8.99
C ASN A 9 3.03 -9.53 -8.32
N GLY A 10 3.09 -8.20 -8.34
CA GLY A 10 4.21 -7.45 -7.77
C GLY A 10 5.35 -7.16 -8.73
N MET A 11 5.37 -7.78 -9.92
CA MET A 11 6.37 -7.42 -10.94
C MET A 11 6.12 -6.01 -11.44
N VAL A 12 7.20 -5.29 -11.75
CA VAL A 12 7.13 -3.96 -12.33
C VAL A 12 7.57 -4.04 -13.80
N LEU A 13 6.72 -3.56 -14.67
CA LEU A 13 6.94 -3.55 -16.11
C LEU A 13 7.23 -2.13 -16.59
N LEU A 14 8.12 -2.02 -17.57
CA LEU A 14 8.38 -0.77 -18.26
C LEU A 14 7.60 -0.78 -19.59
N ILE A 15 6.60 0.08 -19.70
CA ILE A 15 5.72 0.19 -20.87
C ILE A 15 5.64 1.66 -21.26
N ASP A 16 6.05 1.97 -22.50
CA ASP A 16 6.04 3.34 -23.04
C ASP A 16 6.72 4.37 -22.12
N GLY A 17 7.86 3.97 -21.53
CA GLY A 17 8.61 4.83 -20.62
C GLY A 17 8.03 4.99 -19.23
N GLN A 18 6.95 4.27 -18.92
CA GLN A 18 6.30 4.33 -17.61
C GLN A 18 6.41 2.99 -16.88
N LEU A 19 6.44 3.07 -15.55
CA LEU A 19 6.50 1.88 -14.71
C LEU A 19 5.11 1.48 -14.25
N TRP A 20 4.80 0.19 -14.42
CA TRP A 20 3.51 -0.40 -14.08
C TRP A 20 3.69 -1.64 -13.21
N SER A 21 3.02 -1.69 -12.09
CA SER A 21 3.02 -2.86 -11.20
C SER A 21 1.89 -3.82 -11.60
N VAL A 22 2.21 -5.10 -11.71
CA VAL A 22 1.20 -6.14 -11.97
C VAL A 22 0.46 -6.43 -10.67
N ILE A 23 -0.82 -6.08 -10.61
CA ILE A 23 -1.65 -6.33 -9.42
C ILE A 23 -2.52 -7.57 -9.57
N GLU A 24 -2.80 -7.96 -10.81
CA GLU A 24 -3.57 -9.17 -11.09
C GLU A 24 -3.22 -9.69 -12.50
N PHE A 25 -3.16 -11.00 -12.65
CA PHE A 25 -2.94 -11.60 -13.95
C PHE A 25 -3.71 -12.92 -14.08
N GLN A 26 -4.08 -13.28 -15.32
CA GLN A 26 -4.77 -14.52 -15.63
C GLN A 26 -4.31 -15.03 -16.98
N HIS A 27 -3.85 -16.29 -17.00
CA HIS A 27 -3.56 -17.00 -18.25
C HIS A 27 -4.84 -17.58 -18.80
N VAL A 28 -5.15 -17.29 -20.07
CA VAL A 28 -6.35 -17.77 -20.75
C VAL A 28 -5.95 -18.57 -21.98
N LYS A 29 -6.43 -19.82 -22.05
CA LYS A 29 -6.28 -20.69 -23.21
C LYS A 29 -7.67 -20.95 -23.79
N PRO A 30 -8.10 -20.15 -24.78
CA PRO A 30 -9.40 -20.35 -25.37
C PRO A 30 -9.46 -21.67 -26.19
N GLY A 31 -10.62 -22.24 -26.33
CA GLY A 31 -10.80 -23.44 -27.17
C GLY A 31 -10.51 -23.17 -28.64
N LYS A 32 -10.69 -21.95 -29.08
CA LYS A 32 -10.32 -21.47 -30.42
C LYS A 32 -9.57 -20.17 -30.28
N GLY A 33 -8.47 -20.03 -31.01
CA GLY A 33 -7.61 -18.84 -31.01
C GLY A 33 -6.37 -18.97 -30.14
N PRO A 34 -5.46 -17.98 -30.22
CA PRO A 34 -4.21 -18.00 -29.46
C PRO A 34 -4.42 -17.77 -27.98
N ALA A 35 -3.55 -18.36 -27.16
CA ALA A 35 -3.52 -18.11 -25.73
C ALA A 35 -3.09 -16.66 -25.44
N PHE A 36 -3.59 -16.11 -24.35
CA PHE A 36 -3.26 -14.74 -23.94
C PHE A 36 -3.21 -14.62 -22.41
N VAL A 37 -2.63 -13.51 -21.94
CA VAL A 37 -2.55 -13.20 -20.52
C VAL A 37 -3.27 -11.88 -20.28
N ARG A 38 -4.32 -11.89 -19.49
CA ARG A 38 -4.97 -10.67 -19.01
C ARG A 38 -4.24 -10.17 -17.80
N THR A 39 -3.98 -8.88 -17.77
CA THR A 39 -3.33 -8.24 -16.64
C THR A 39 -4.08 -7.01 -16.20
N LYS A 40 -4.02 -6.76 -14.91
CA LYS A 40 -4.42 -5.49 -14.32
C LYS A 40 -3.14 -4.82 -13.84
N LEU A 41 -2.87 -3.64 -14.36
CA LEU A 41 -1.64 -2.91 -14.12
C LEU A 41 -1.94 -1.60 -13.38
N LYS A 42 -1.14 -1.30 -12.38
CA LYS A 42 -1.22 -0.04 -11.64
C LYS A 42 0.00 0.81 -11.97
N ASN A 43 -0.23 2.03 -12.43
CA ASN A 43 0.86 2.97 -12.68
C ASN A 43 1.50 3.35 -11.34
N VAL A 44 2.83 3.18 -11.25
CA VAL A 44 3.56 3.39 -10.01
C VAL A 44 3.50 4.84 -9.53
N LYS A 45 3.45 5.80 -10.45
CA LYS A 45 3.44 7.24 -10.12
C LYS A 45 2.05 7.81 -9.93
N SER A 46 1.11 7.45 -10.82
CA SER A 46 -0.23 8.07 -10.83
C SER A 46 -1.30 7.24 -10.13
N ASP A 47 -0.97 6.00 -9.71
CA ASP A 47 -1.91 5.02 -9.14
C ASP A 47 -3.06 4.63 -10.08
N LYS A 48 -3.01 5.06 -11.33
CA LYS A 48 -4.01 4.70 -12.32
C LYS A 48 -3.96 3.20 -12.61
N VAL A 49 -5.11 2.55 -12.59
CA VAL A 49 -5.25 1.13 -12.88
C VAL A 49 -5.82 0.95 -14.28
N VAL A 50 -5.17 0.11 -15.08
CA VAL A 50 -5.62 -0.22 -16.43
C VAL A 50 -5.59 -1.74 -16.63
N ASP A 51 -6.46 -2.22 -17.52
CA ASP A 51 -6.44 -3.61 -17.97
C ASP A 51 -5.62 -3.68 -19.26
N LYS A 52 -4.72 -4.64 -19.34
CA LYS A 52 -3.93 -4.88 -20.54
C LYS A 52 -3.83 -6.38 -20.82
N THR A 53 -4.04 -6.75 -22.09
CA THR A 53 -3.94 -8.13 -22.54
C THR A 53 -2.69 -8.29 -23.39
N PHE A 54 -1.89 -9.30 -23.05
CA PHE A 54 -0.70 -9.67 -23.81
C PHE A 54 -0.93 -11.02 -24.49
N ASN A 55 -0.45 -11.16 -25.72
CA ASN A 55 -0.40 -12.49 -26.32
C ASN A 55 0.58 -13.37 -25.53
N ALA A 56 0.28 -14.66 -25.42
CA ALA A 56 1.16 -15.59 -24.71
C ALA A 56 2.55 -15.63 -25.36
N GLY A 57 3.60 -15.55 -24.52
CA GLY A 57 4.99 -15.62 -24.99
C GLY A 57 5.54 -14.31 -25.57
N VAL A 58 4.78 -13.21 -25.55
CA VAL A 58 5.29 -11.93 -26.04
C VAL A 58 6.31 -11.36 -25.04
N LYS A 59 7.35 -10.73 -25.57
CA LYS A 59 8.37 -10.10 -24.71
C LYS A 59 7.79 -8.93 -23.94
N VAL A 60 8.16 -8.83 -22.67
CA VAL A 60 7.82 -7.71 -21.81
C VAL A 60 9.09 -7.18 -21.17
N ASP A 61 9.23 -5.86 -21.12
CA ASP A 61 10.35 -5.22 -20.43
C ASP A 61 10.02 -5.11 -18.96
N THR A 62 10.91 -5.63 -18.11
CA THR A 62 10.77 -5.54 -16.65
C THR A 62 11.74 -4.51 -16.11
N ALA A 63 11.33 -3.84 -15.02
CA ALA A 63 12.18 -2.95 -14.27
C ALA A 63 12.64 -3.67 -13.00
N THR A 64 13.94 -3.59 -12.71
CA THR A 64 14.48 -4.09 -11.45
C THR A 64 14.12 -3.12 -10.35
N VAL A 65 13.41 -3.61 -9.34
CA VAL A 65 13.03 -2.83 -8.17
C VAL A 65 13.77 -3.38 -6.97
N ASP A 66 14.52 -2.49 -6.31
CA ASP A 66 15.21 -2.80 -5.07
C ASP A 66 14.26 -2.46 -3.92
N ARG A 67 13.92 -3.45 -3.10
CA ARG A 67 13.07 -3.28 -1.92
C ARG A 67 13.93 -3.27 -0.68
N ARG A 68 13.88 -2.17 0.04
CA ARG A 68 14.68 -1.98 1.26
C ARG A 68 13.79 -1.69 2.45
N ASP A 69 14.08 -2.35 3.56
CA ASP A 69 13.44 -2.04 4.83
C ASP A 69 14.06 -0.78 5.41
N MET A 70 13.25 0.24 5.59
CA MET A 70 13.68 1.54 6.07
C MET A 70 12.82 1.98 7.25
N GLN A 71 13.43 2.65 8.21
CA GLN A 71 12.74 3.18 9.37
C GLN A 71 12.30 4.61 9.10
N TYR A 72 11.03 4.89 9.30
CA TYR A 72 10.52 6.24 9.23
C TYR A 72 10.96 7.02 10.47
N LEU A 73 11.64 8.15 10.28
CA LEU A 73 12.18 8.95 11.36
C LEU A 73 11.26 10.12 11.71
N TYR A 74 11.01 11.01 10.74
CA TYR A 74 10.21 12.21 10.96
C TYR A 74 9.82 12.86 9.63
N ASN A 75 8.86 13.78 9.70
CA ASN A 75 8.52 14.66 8.60
C ASN A 75 9.19 16.02 8.84
N ASP A 76 10.03 16.45 7.90
CA ASP A 76 10.80 17.70 8.03
C ASP A 76 10.06 18.93 7.46
N GLY A 77 8.79 18.77 7.08
CA GLY A 77 7.98 19.81 6.46
C GLY A 77 8.02 19.80 4.92
N SER A 78 9.09 19.27 4.33
CA SER A 78 9.24 19.13 2.88
C SER A 78 9.13 17.67 2.41
N GLY A 79 9.30 16.73 3.32
CA GLY A 79 9.23 15.30 2.99
C GLY A 79 9.31 14.43 4.23
N TYR A 80 9.19 13.14 3.98
CA TYR A 80 9.25 12.10 5.01
C TYR A 80 10.65 11.50 5.00
N VAL A 81 11.35 11.59 6.12
CA VAL A 81 12.74 11.12 6.23
C VAL A 81 12.74 9.66 6.69
N PHE A 82 13.36 8.81 5.89
CA PHE A 82 13.55 7.38 6.18
C PHE A 82 15.04 7.08 6.30
N MET A 83 15.37 6.11 7.13
CA MET A 83 16.73 5.62 7.29
C MET A 83 16.81 4.14 6.93
N ASP A 84 17.75 3.80 6.05
CA ASP A 84 18.02 2.41 5.70
C ASP A 84 18.55 1.67 6.92
N ASN A 85 17.92 0.55 7.28
CA ASN A 85 18.30 -0.23 8.47
C ASN A 85 19.65 -0.93 8.32
N THR A 86 20.16 -1.06 7.11
CA THR A 86 21.43 -1.73 6.82
C THR A 86 22.58 -0.74 6.70
N THR A 87 22.40 0.32 5.91
CA THR A 87 23.45 1.29 5.60
C THR A 87 23.42 2.52 6.50
N TYR A 88 22.28 2.78 7.18
CA TYR A 88 21.99 3.95 7.97
C TYR A 88 21.92 5.26 7.17
N ASP A 89 21.90 5.15 5.84
CA ASP A 89 21.70 6.30 4.97
C ASP A 89 20.27 6.83 5.11
N GLN A 90 20.13 8.13 5.10
CA GLN A 90 18.83 8.81 5.17
C GLN A 90 18.36 9.21 3.77
N LEU A 91 17.07 9.07 3.53
CA LEU A 91 16.43 9.42 2.29
C LEU A 91 15.13 10.16 2.58
N SER A 92 14.94 11.31 1.95
CA SER A 92 13.70 12.08 2.06
C SER A 92 12.75 11.68 0.92
N LEU A 93 11.53 11.29 1.27
CA LEU A 93 10.51 10.87 0.32
C LEU A 93 9.40 11.91 0.24
N ASP A 94 8.95 12.20 -0.98
CA ASP A 94 7.80 13.07 -1.21
C ASP A 94 6.50 12.41 -0.74
N ALA A 95 5.53 13.23 -0.37
CA ALA A 95 4.21 12.74 0.01
C ALA A 95 3.57 11.87 -1.09
N ASN A 96 3.85 12.14 -2.36
CA ASN A 96 3.34 11.35 -3.49
C ASN A 96 3.88 9.91 -3.49
N VAL A 97 5.10 9.71 -3.02
CA VAL A 97 5.71 8.38 -2.92
C VAL A 97 5.04 7.55 -1.82
N LEU A 98 4.68 8.18 -0.72
CA LEU A 98 3.97 7.51 0.36
C LEU A 98 2.51 7.21 0.00
N GLY A 99 1.85 8.14 -0.67
CA GLY A 99 0.43 8.01 -0.94
C GLY A 99 -0.37 7.80 0.34
N GLU A 100 -1.26 6.82 0.35
CA GLU A 100 -2.09 6.50 1.50
C GLU A 100 -1.32 5.86 2.67
N ALA A 101 -0.10 5.38 2.44
CA ALA A 101 0.72 4.82 3.50
C ALA A 101 1.00 5.83 4.62
N ALA A 102 1.05 7.12 4.29
CA ALA A 102 1.23 8.18 5.27
C ALA A 102 0.13 8.21 6.35
N ASN A 103 -1.06 7.74 6.03
CA ASN A 103 -2.20 7.70 6.95
C ASN A 103 -2.01 6.70 8.09
N PHE A 104 -1.11 5.74 7.94
CA PHE A 104 -0.91 4.64 8.88
C PHE A 104 0.52 4.51 9.36
N LEU A 105 1.39 5.46 9.02
CA LEU A 105 2.82 5.40 9.32
C LEU A 105 3.13 6.22 10.58
N LEU A 106 3.75 5.57 11.57
CA LEU A 106 4.25 6.24 12.78
C LEU A 106 5.77 6.37 12.72
N GLU A 107 6.29 7.35 13.45
CA GLU A 107 7.72 7.50 13.66
C GLU A 107 8.32 6.22 14.26
N ASN A 108 9.49 5.86 13.80
CA ASN A 108 10.24 4.65 14.19
C ASN A 108 9.65 3.33 13.68
N GLN A 109 8.58 3.36 12.90
CA GLN A 109 8.10 2.16 12.22
C GLN A 109 8.97 1.83 11.02
N VAL A 110 9.10 0.54 10.75
CA VAL A 110 9.77 0.03 9.55
C VAL A 110 8.77 -0.16 8.44
N ALA A 111 9.11 0.35 7.26
CA ALA A 111 8.35 0.15 6.04
C ALA A 111 9.29 -0.30 4.93
N THR A 112 8.74 -0.90 3.89
CA THR A 112 9.52 -1.29 2.72
C THR A 112 9.44 -0.20 1.67
N VAL A 113 10.59 0.34 1.27
CA VAL A 113 10.69 1.35 0.21
C VAL A 113 11.16 0.67 -1.07
N ALA A 114 10.39 0.81 -2.14
CA ALA A 114 10.72 0.30 -3.46
C ALA A 114 11.48 1.37 -4.23
N ILE A 115 12.67 1.02 -4.73
CA ILE A 115 13.59 1.94 -5.38
C ILE A 115 13.96 1.39 -6.75
N HIS A 116 13.95 2.22 -7.78
CA HIS A 116 14.41 1.90 -9.12
C HIS A 116 15.40 2.97 -9.58
N ASP A 117 16.61 2.55 -9.96
CA ASP A 117 17.71 3.44 -10.38
C ASP A 117 17.96 4.60 -9.39
N GLY A 118 17.95 4.28 -8.09
CA GLY A 118 18.14 5.26 -7.04
C GLY A 118 16.94 6.17 -6.73
N SER A 119 15.85 6.02 -7.49
CA SER A 119 14.63 6.81 -7.29
C SER A 119 13.59 6.02 -6.51
N PRO A 120 13.07 6.54 -5.40
CA PRO A 120 11.99 5.88 -4.67
C PRO A 120 10.70 5.91 -5.50
N LEU A 121 10.02 4.78 -5.56
CA LEU A 121 8.79 4.61 -6.33
C LEU A 121 7.54 4.65 -5.44
N TYR A 122 7.55 3.86 -4.38
CA TYR A 122 6.42 3.74 -3.45
C TYR A 122 6.88 3.12 -2.14
N VAL A 123 6.02 3.21 -1.14
CA VAL A 123 6.25 2.63 0.19
C VAL A 123 5.18 1.58 0.46
N GLU A 124 5.62 0.40 0.91
CA GLU A 124 4.73 -0.68 1.34
C GLU A 124 4.78 -0.82 2.85
N LEU A 125 3.60 -0.82 3.47
CA LEU A 125 3.45 -1.09 4.90
C LEU A 125 3.14 -2.57 5.12
N PRO A 126 3.36 -3.09 6.34
CA PRO A 126 2.80 -4.38 6.72
C PRO A 126 1.29 -4.42 6.46
N PRO A 127 0.69 -5.60 6.25
CA PRO A 127 -0.75 -5.70 5.95
C PRO A 127 -1.65 -5.06 7.00
N SER A 128 -1.20 -5.01 8.24
CA SER A 128 -1.91 -4.34 9.32
C SER A 128 -0.93 -3.66 10.27
N VAL A 129 -1.40 -2.62 10.94
CA VAL A 129 -0.65 -1.87 11.95
C VAL A 129 -1.53 -1.66 13.18
N ILE A 130 -0.87 -1.42 14.32
CA ILE A 130 -1.56 -1.10 15.57
C ILE A 130 -1.41 0.41 15.78
N LEU A 131 -2.55 1.08 15.91
CA LEU A 131 -2.61 2.53 16.11
C LEU A 131 -3.57 2.86 17.24
N GLU A 132 -3.27 3.93 17.96
CA GLU A 132 -4.12 4.39 19.06
C GLU A 132 -5.20 5.34 18.54
N ILE A 133 -6.41 5.18 19.06
CA ILE A 133 -7.50 6.13 18.85
C ILE A 133 -7.26 7.33 19.75
N THR A 134 -7.03 8.49 19.16
CA THR A 134 -6.84 9.74 19.91
C THR A 134 -8.13 10.45 20.22
N TYR A 135 -9.15 10.28 19.36
CA TYR A 135 -10.47 10.86 19.57
C TYR A 135 -11.55 10.04 18.90
N THR A 136 -12.63 9.80 19.63
CA THR A 136 -13.88 9.29 19.09
C THR A 136 -15.03 9.73 20.00
N GLU A 137 -16.20 9.92 19.44
CA GLU A 137 -17.39 10.25 20.23
C GLU A 137 -17.93 9.00 20.94
N PRO A 138 -18.62 9.16 22.07
CA PRO A 138 -19.31 8.03 22.70
C PRO A 138 -20.36 7.44 21.76
N GLY A 139 -20.42 6.11 21.70
CA GLY A 139 -21.48 5.42 21.01
C GLY A 139 -22.77 5.50 21.80
N LEU A 140 -23.78 6.21 21.29
CA LEU A 140 -25.05 6.37 21.96
C LEU A 140 -25.95 5.16 21.75
N GLN A 141 -26.60 4.68 22.85
CA GLN A 141 -27.60 3.64 22.73
C GLN A 141 -28.79 4.15 21.94
N GLY A 142 -29.27 3.35 21.01
CA GLY A 142 -30.42 3.70 20.19
C GLY A 142 -30.09 4.33 18.84
N ASP A 143 -28.84 4.73 18.62
CA ASP A 143 -28.42 5.34 17.35
C ASP A 143 -28.24 4.34 16.23
N ARG A 144 -28.58 3.09 16.50
CA ARG A 144 -28.31 2.07 15.52
C ARG A 144 -29.22 0.89 15.58
N SER A 145 -29.48 0.40 14.45
CA SER A 145 -29.71 -1.00 14.24
C SER A 145 -28.38 -1.74 14.41
N THR A 146 -28.40 -3.02 14.60
CA THR A 146 -27.24 -3.87 14.79
C THR A 146 -26.05 -3.52 13.89
N GLY A 147 -24.85 -3.44 14.44
CA GLY A 147 -23.60 -3.29 13.67
C GLY A 147 -23.24 -1.87 13.31
N GLY A 148 -23.77 -0.87 13.98
CA GLY A 148 -23.42 0.52 13.74
C GLY A 148 -21.94 0.80 13.97
N THR A 149 -21.41 1.76 13.22
CA THR A 149 -20.05 2.26 13.35
C THR A 149 -20.05 3.76 13.63
N LYS A 150 -18.91 4.25 14.07
CA LYS A 150 -18.68 5.68 14.29
C LYS A 150 -17.30 6.08 13.82
N PRO A 151 -17.06 7.35 13.45
CA PRO A 151 -15.75 7.81 13.10
C PRO A 151 -14.82 7.88 14.32
N ALA A 152 -13.57 7.53 14.12
CA ALA A 152 -12.52 7.64 15.12
C ALA A 152 -11.25 8.18 14.49
N THR A 153 -10.57 9.07 15.18
CA THR A 153 -9.31 9.66 14.72
C THR A 153 -8.14 8.87 15.30
N LEU A 154 -7.26 8.41 14.43
CA LEU A 154 -6.04 7.71 14.81
C LEU A 154 -4.95 8.70 15.21
N GLU A 155 -3.94 8.22 15.94
CA GLU A 155 -2.78 9.02 16.33
C GLU A 155 -2.00 9.60 15.15
N THR A 156 -2.17 9.05 13.95
CA THR A 156 -1.61 9.60 12.70
C THR A 156 -2.41 10.78 12.15
N GLY A 157 -3.59 11.08 12.73
CA GLY A 157 -4.50 12.10 12.24
C GLY A 157 -5.53 11.59 11.24
N HIS A 158 -5.39 10.37 10.76
CA HIS A 158 -6.34 9.77 9.82
C HIS A 158 -7.60 9.27 10.54
N GLN A 159 -8.75 9.37 9.89
CA GLN A 159 -10.03 8.96 10.46
C GLN A 159 -10.49 7.63 9.85
N ILE A 160 -10.93 6.71 10.69
CA ILE A 160 -11.49 5.41 10.28
C ILE A 160 -12.85 5.19 10.94
N GLN A 161 -13.58 4.19 10.46
CA GLN A 161 -14.83 3.74 11.07
C GLN A 161 -14.54 2.60 12.05
N VAL A 162 -15.04 2.72 13.26
CA VAL A 162 -14.88 1.71 14.32
C VAL A 162 -16.23 1.33 14.93
N PRO A 163 -16.34 0.17 15.57
CA PRO A 163 -17.55 -0.19 16.29
C PRO A 163 -17.89 0.83 17.39
N LEU A 164 -19.17 0.94 17.74
CA LEU A 164 -19.65 1.94 18.71
C LEU A 164 -19.05 1.79 20.10
N PHE A 165 -18.59 0.58 20.48
CA PHE A 165 -18.01 0.33 21.81
C PHE A 165 -16.56 0.80 21.97
N ILE A 166 -15.90 1.22 20.90
CA ILE A 166 -14.51 1.67 20.97
C ILE A 166 -14.43 3.03 21.66
N GLU A 167 -13.51 3.13 22.60
CA GLU A 167 -13.29 4.34 23.40
C GLU A 167 -11.98 5.03 23.03
N ASN A 168 -11.81 6.28 23.49
CA ASN A 168 -10.58 7.02 23.35
C ASN A 168 -9.41 6.26 24.00
N ASN A 169 -8.22 6.41 23.45
CA ASN A 169 -6.98 5.79 23.92
C ASN A 169 -6.96 4.26 23.78
N THR A 170 -7.88 3.68 22.99
CA THR A 170 -7.85 2.27 22.65
C THR A 170 -6.89 2.03 21.50
N LYS A 171 -6.03 1.04 21.63
CA LYS A 171 -5.18 0.57 20.52
C LYS A 171 -5.96 -0.40 19.66
N VAL A 172 -5.97 -0.13 18.36
CA VAL A 172 -6.72 -0.93 17.39
C VAL A 172 -5.81 -1.41 16.27
N LYS A 173 -6.16 -2.55 15.72
CA LYS A 173 -5.51 -3.10 14.54
C LYS A 173 -6.25 -2.62 13.31
N VAL A 174 -5.51 -2.07 12.35
CA VAL A 174 -6.07 -1.45 11.13
C VAL A 174 -5.44 -2.10 9.91
N ASP A 175 -6.24 -2.42 8.91
CA ASP A 175 -5.76 -2.87 7.61
C ASP A 175 -5.15 -1.68 6.86
N THR A 176 -3.88 -1.79 6.49
CA THR A 176 -3.17 -0.68 5.83
C THR A 176 -3.58 -0.49 4.37
N ARG A 177 -4.22 -1.48 3.76
CA ARG A 177 -4.65 -1.41 2.35
C ARG A 177 -6.04 -0.81 2.21
N THR A 178 -6.95 -1.12 3.14
CA THR A 178 -8.35 -0.69 3.06
C THR A 178 -8.69 0.39 4.06
N GLY A 179 -7.89 0.55 5.14
CA GLY A 179 -8.19 1.45 6.24
C GLY A 179 -9.25 0.91 7.20
N GLU A 180 -9.60 -0.37 7.08
CA GLU A 180 -10.64 -0.97 7.90
C GLU A 180 -10.15 -1.38 9.28
N TYR A 181 -11.02 -1.22 10.26
CA TYR A 181 -10.81 -1.72 11.62
C TYR A 181 -10.87 -3.26 11.61
N LEU A 182 -9.83 -3.90 12.16
CA LEU A 182 -9.74 -5.36 12.24
C LEU A 182 -10.01 -5.91 13.64
N GLY A 183 -9.88 -5.11 14.67
CA GLY A 183 -10.07 -5.53 16.04
C GLY A 183 -9.32 -4.65 17.02
N ARG A 184 -9.55 -4.83 18.32
CA ARG A 184 -8.72 -4.21 19.35
C ARG A 184 -7.39 -4.95 19.39
N ALA A 185 -6.30 -4.21 19.59
CA ALA A 185 -5.00 -4.83 19.80
C ALA A 185 -5.00 -5.54 21.15
N SER A 186 -4.59 -6.80 21.17
CA SER A 186 -4.29 -7.48 22.44
C SER A 186 -2.98 -6.92 23.00
N GLU A 187 -2.96 -6.71 24.33
CA GLU A 187 -1.75 -6.32 25.05
C GLU A 187 -0.67 -7.40 24.96
#